data_fa98c60dc4cca2a2bcea622943a81632
#
_entry.id   fa98c60dc4cca2a2bcea622943a81632
#
_cell.length_a   1.000
_cell.length_b   1.000
_cell.length_c   1.000
_cell.angle_alpha   90.00
_cell.angle_beta   90.00
_cell.angle_gamma   90.00
#
_symmetry.space_group_name_H-M   'P 1'
#
loop_
_entity.id
_entity.type
_entity.pdbx_description
1 polymer ?
#
loop_
_entity_poly.entity_id
_entity_poly.type
_entity_poly.pdbx_seq_one_letter_code
_entity_poly.pdbx_strand_id
1 'polypeptide(L)'
;MSKPQDVNDAEFGTEVIDSEIPVLVDFWAEWCGPCKMIAPIVEELAGEYEGKAKFVKLNVDFNPETSAKYGVRSIPTLLIFKGGAP
;
A
#
# COMPACT_ATOMS: atom_id res chain seq x y z
N MET A 1 -15.53 -2.10 7.54
CA MET A 1 -15.42 -1.33 6.33
C MET A 1 -14.02 -1.48 5.79
N SER A 2 -13.95 -1.86 4.55
CA SER A 2 -12.70 -2.29 3.98
C SER A 2 -12.09 -1.23 3.10
N LYS A 3 -11.60 -0.18 3.73
CA LYS A 3 -10.81 0.81 3.03
C LYS A 3 -9.34 0.50 3.25
N PRO A 4 -8.46 0.86 2.30
CA PRO A 4 -7.03 0.74 2.53
C PRO A 4 -6.63 1.50 3.77
N GLN A 5 -5.80 0.87 4.59
CA GLN A 5 -5.30 1.45 5.82
C GLN A 5 -4.06 2.28 5.51
N ASP A 6 -3.96 3.48 6.07
CA ASP A 6 -2.73 4.26 5.94
C ASP A 6 -1.64 3.61 6.79
N VAL A 7 -0.45 3.45 6.20
CA VAL A 7 0.71 2.97 6.94
C VAL A 7 1.87 3.92 6.72
N ASN A 8 2.77 3.98 7.69
CA ASN A 8 3.97 4.81 7.59
C ASN A 8 5.21 3.93 7.67
N ASP A 9 6.38 4.55 7.51
CA ASP A 9 7.65 3.81 7.54
C ASP A 9 7.82 3.02 8.84
N ALA A 10 7.42 3.61 9.96
CA ALA A 10 7.60 2.96 11.26
C ALA A 10 6.70 1.73 11.43
N GLU A 11 5.53 1.74 10.78
CA GLU A 11 4.55 0.66 10.90
C GLU A 11 4.70 -0.41 9.86
N PHE A 12 5.52 -0.16 8.83
CA PHE A 12 5.56 -1.05 7.67
C PHE A 12 5.93 -2.48 8.04
N GLY A 13 6.90 -2.64 8.92
CA GLY A 13 7.30 -3.99 9.36
C GLY A 13 6.15 -4.75 9.97
N THR A 14 5.46 -4.13 10.93
CA THR A 14 4.38 -4.79 11.65
C THR A 14 3.17 -5.03 10.76
N GLU A 15 2.80 -4.02 9.96
CA GLU A 15 1.55 -4.08 9.21
C GLU A 15 1.65 -4.84 7.90
N VAL A 16 2.82 -4.86 7.28
CA VAL A 16 3.00 -5.45 5.96
C VAL A 16 3.90 -6.68 6.01
N ILE A 17 5.12 -6.51 6.52
CA ILE A 17 6.11 -7.59 6.48
C ILE A 17 5.67 -8.78 7.33
N ASP A 18 5.12 -8.50 8.51
CA ASP A 18 4.70 -9.53 9.46
C ASP A 18 3.29 -10.07 9.19
N SER A 19 2.63 -9.59 8.14
CA SER A 19 1.26 -10.01 7.86
C SER A 19 1.22 -11.48 7.43
N GLU A 20 0.23 -12.20 7.96
CA GLU A 20 0.03 -13.61 7.61
C GLU A 20 -0.73 -13.78 6.31
N ILE A 21 -1.38 -12.72 5.83
CA ILE A 21 -2.09 -12.74 4.56
C ILE A 21 -1.40 -11.79 3.58
N PRO A 22 -1.63 -11.97 2.28
CA PRO A 22 -1.03 -11.05 1.30
C PRO A 22 -1.45 -9.62 1.55
N VAL A 23 -0.54 -8.68 1.28
CA VAL A 23 -0.79 -7.25 1.48
C VAL A 23 -0.49 -6.52 0.17
N LEU A 24 -1.46 -5.78 -0.33
CA LEU A 24 -1.24 -4.88 -1.46
C LEU A 24 -0.91 -3.51 -0.90
N VAL A 25 0.23 -2.96 -1.31
CA VAL A 25 0.68 -1.64 -0.87
C VAL A 25 0.56 -0.67 -2.04
N ASP A 26 -0.19 0.39 -1.84
CA ASP A 26 -0.40 1.46 -2.81
C ASP A 26 0.50 2.63 -2.42
N PHE A 27 1.55 2.87 -3.21
CA PHE A 27 2.46 4.01 -3.01
C PHE A 27 1.88 5.20 -3.75
N TRP A 28 1.58 6.28 -3.03
CA TRP A 28 0.83 7.40 -3.59
C TRP A 28 1.28 8.74 -2.99
N ALA A 29 0.76 9.84 -3.54
CA ALA A 29 0.95 11.17 -2.98
C ALA A 29 -0.27 12.03 -3.31
N GLU A 30 -0.49 13.07 -2.53
CA GLU A 30 -1.64 13.96 -2.71
C GLU A 30 -1.64 14.65 -4.07
N TRP A 31 -0.47 15.01 -4.57
CA TRP A 31 -0.36 15.73 -5.84
C TRP A 31 -0.48 14.83 -7.06
N CYS A 32 -0.59 13.55 -6.86
CA CYS A 32 -0.54 12.56 -7.95
C CYS A 32 -1.94 12.33 -8.51
N GLY A 33 -2.22 12.92 -9.67
CA GLY A 33 -3.51 12.75 -10.34
C GLY A 33 -3.86 11.29 -10.63
N PRO A 34 -2.95 10.52 -11.28
CA PRO A 34 -3.23 9.10 -11.53
C PRO A 34 -3.48 8.29 -10.26
N CYS A 35 -2.82 8.64 -9.15
CA CYS A 35 -3.07 7.96 -7.87
C CYS A 35 -4.52 8.15 -7.45
N LYS A 36 -5.05 9.35 -7.62
CA LYS A 36 -6.42 9.66 -7.25
C LYS A 36 -7.42 8.96 -8.17
N MET A 37 -7.04 8.73 -9.41
CA MET A 37 -7.90 8.05 -10.36
C MET A 37 -8.06 6.58 -10.02
N ILE A 38 -7.03 5.93 -9.48
CA ILE A 38 -7.12 4.51 -9.12
C ILE A 38 -7.64 4.28 -7.70
N ALA A 39 -7.69 5.33 -6.88
CA ALA A 39 -8.10 5.18 -5.48
C ALA A 39 -9.45 4.49 -5.32
N PRO A 40 -10.51 4.85 -6.10
CA PRO A 40 -11.79 4.15 -5.96
C PRO A 40 -11.69 2.67 -6.31
N ILE A 41 -10.84 2.32 -7.28
CA ILE A 41 -10.66 0.92 -7.69
C ILE A 41 -9.97 0.15 -6.56
N VAL A 42 -8.94 0.74 -5.96
CA VAL A 42 -8.24 0.10 -4.85
C VAL A 42 -9.20 -0.10 -3.67
N GLU A 43 -10.05 0.89 -3.39
CA GLU A 43 -11.02 0.78 -2.32
C GLU A 43 -12.03 -0.33 -2.60
N GLU A 44 -12.47 -0.44 -3.83
CA GLU A 44 -13.40 -1.49 -4.21
C GLU A 44 -12.78 -2.88 -4.03
N LEU A 45 -11.54 -3.04 -4.48
CA LEU A 45 -10.84 -4.30 -4.32
C LEU A 45 -10.61 -4.64 -2.85
N ALA A 46 -10.30 -3.64 -2.04
CA ALA A 46 -10.11 -3.86 -0.61
C ALA A 46 -11.38 -4.45 0.01
N GLY A 47 -12.54 -3.97 -0.42
CA GLY A 47 -13.81 -4.52 0.06
C GLY A 47 -14.03 -5.95 -0.42
N GLU A 48 -13.71 -6.23 -1.69
CA GLU A 48 -13.92 -7.56 -2.26
C GLU A 48 -13.04 -8.62 -1.62
N TYR A 49 -11.83 -8.24 -1.23
CA TYR A 49 -10.85 -9.19 -0.69
C TYR A 49 -10.71 -9.11 0.83
N GLU A 50 -11.67 -8.48 1.49
CA GLU A 50 -11.64 -8.38 2.95
C GLU A 50 -11.49 -9.77 3.58
N GLY A 51 -10.53 -9.90 4.49
CA GLY A 51 -10.24 -11.17 5.14
C GLY A 51 -9.32 -12.09 4.37
N LYS A 52 -9.13 -11.84 3.06
CA LYS A 52 -8.26 -12.67 2.22
C LYS A 52 -6.98 -11.97 1.87
N ALA A 53 -7.00 -10.65 1.76
CA ALA A 53 -5.84 -9.84 1.49
C ALA A 53 -6.02 -8.52 2.21
N LYS A 54 -4.89 -7.94 2.61
CA LYS A 54 -4.90 -6.65 3.29
C LYS A 54 -4.50 -5.58 2.29
N PHE A 55 -5.14 -4.42 2.36
CA PHE A 55 -4.82 -3.31 1.48
C PHE A 55 -4.35 -2.14 2.33
N VAL A 56 -3.17 -1.63 2.03
CA VAL A 56 -2.61 -0.47 2.74
C VAL A 56 -2.13 0.54 1.72
N LYS A 57 -2.04 1.79 2.13
CA LYS A 57 -1.48 2.83 1.29
C LYS A 57 -0.42 3.60 2.06
N LEU A 58 0.62 3.99 1.36
CA LEU A 58 1.78 4.65 1.94
C LEU A 58 2.07 5.92 1.14
N ASN A 59 1.99 7.06 1.82
CA ASN A 59 2.25 8.36 1.20
C ASN A 59 3.76 8.54 1.08
N VAL A 60 4.27 8.61 -0.16
CA VAL A 60 5.71 8.64 -0.38
C VAL A 60 6.36 9.95 0.06
N ASP A 61 5.59 11.03 0.11
CA ASP A 61 6.15 12.33 0.54
C ASP A 61 6.56 12.33 1.99
N PHE A 62 5.86 11.56 2.81
CA PHE A 62 6.11 11.52 4.25
C PHE A 62 6.80 10.24 4.69
N ASN A 63 7.01 9.29 3.77
CA ASN A 63 7.54 7.97 4.12
C ASN A 63 8.57 7.53 3.10
N PRO A 64 9.71 8.25 3.02
CA PRO A 64 10.70 7.98 1.97
C PRO A 64 11.49 6.70 2.17
N GLU A 65 11.56 6.16 3.39
CA GLU A 65 12.41 5.00 3.65
C GLU A 65 11.89 3.76 2.95
N THR A 66 10.59 3.49 3.05
CA THR A 66 10.01 2.29 2.46
C THR A 66 10.05 2.36 0.94
N SER A 67 9.70 3.51 0.36
CA SER A 67 9.72 3.63 -1.09
C SER A 67 11.14 3.48 -1.64
N ALA A 68 12.13 4.04 -0.95
CA ALA A 68 13.52 3.89 -1.37
C ALA A 68 13.97 2.44 -1.27
N LYS A 69 13.60 1.76 -0.20
CA LYS A 69 14.01 0.37 0.02
C LYS A 69 13.52 -0.55 -1.10
N TYR A 70 12.32 -0.32 -1.59
CA TYR A 70 11.74 -1.19 -2.61
C TYR A 70 11.84 -0.62 -4.02
N GLY A 71 12.64 0.44 -4.20
CA GLY A 71 12.93 0.97 -5.53
C GLY A 71 11.75 1.65 -6.19
N VAL A 72 10.84 2.20 -5.42
CA VAL A 72 9.67 2.90 -5.96
C VAL A 72 10.12 4.28 -6.42
N ARG A 73 10.12 4.50 -7.74
CA ARG A 73 10.60 5.75 -8.34
C ARG A 73 9.48 6.57 -8.95
N SER A 74 8.35 5.95 -9.21
CA SER A 74 7.22 6.66 -9.79
C SER A 74 5.97 6.18 -9.10
N ILE A 75 4.93 7.02 -9.13
CA ILE A 75 3.65 6.70 -8.50
C ILE A 75 2.54 6.94 -9.52
N PRO A 76 1.45 6.18 -9.44
CA PRO A 76 1.21 5.14 -8.44
C PRO A 76 2.04 3.89 -8.71
N THR A 77 2.45 3.21 -7.65
CA THR A 77 3.07 1.90 -7.74
C THR A 77 2.31 1.00 -6.78
N LEU A 78 1.92 -0.17 -7.26
CA LEU A 78 1.24 -1.16 -6.43
C LEU A 78 2.15 -2.38 -6.31
N LEU A 79 2.47 -2.75 -5.07
CA LEU A 79 3.28 -3.95 -4.81
C LEU A 79 2.47 -4.89 -3.93
N ILE A 80 2.56 -6.18 -4.23
CA ILE A 80 1.93 -7.20 -3.40
C ILE A 80 3.01 -7.90 -2.60
N PHE A 81 2.86 -7.89 -1.28
CA PHE A 81 3.78 -8.55 -0.36
C PHE A 81 3.16 -9.85 0.12
N LYS A 82 3.95 -10.90 0.13
CA LYS A 82 3.53 -12.18 0.68
C LYS A 82 4.72 -12.78 1.41
N GLY A 83 4.53 -13.13 2.68
CA GLY A 83 5.59 -13.69 3.47
C GLY A 83 6.77 -12.74 3.67
N GLY A 84 6.51 -11.43 3.68
CA GLY A 84 7.52 -10.41 3.90
C GLY A 84 8.28 -9.98 2.67
N ALA A 85 7.93 -10.49 1.48
CA ALA A 85 8.61 -10.14 0.22
C ALA A 85 7.62 -9.69 -0.82
N PRO A 86 7.99 -8.68 -1.64
CA PRO A 86 7.13 -8.20 -2.71
C PRO A 86 6.92 -9.21 -3.82
#